data_132170432ea566482c5995bdd3e2a1fa
#
_entry.id   132170432ea566482c5995bdd3e2a1fa
#
_cell.length_a   1.000
_cell.length_b   1.000
_cell.length_c   1.000
_cell.angle_alpha   90.00
_cell.angle_beta   90.00
_cell.angle_gamma   90.00
#
_symmetry.space_group_name_H-M   'P 1'
#
loop_
_entity.id
_entity.type
_entity.pdbx_description
1 polymer ?
#
loop_
_entity_poly.entity_id
_entity_poly.type
_entity_poly.pdbx_seq_one_letter_code
_entity_poly.pdbx_strand_id
1 'polypeptide(L)'
;MTTEQTHPNPLLAAPADTETPRTRLSARGLTLAYDERTIVDGLDTDIVEGTVTCVIGPNGCGKSTMLRALGRLMRPRSGVVELDGRDIHRVPTREVAQVLGVLPQQPTAPDGLTVADLVARGRHPSQRWYRQWSGDDHQAVSAALERTGLLELADSPLEELSGGQRQRAWISMVLAQGTDLLLLDEPTTFLDLVHQVDVLDLVRDLHWQGGRTIVMVLHDLNLAARYADTIITMREGRVVASGTPAEVLTPQLLREAFDLEAVVAEDPVSGGPLVVPVGRAGH
;
A
#
# COMPACT_ATOMS: atom_id res chain seq x y z
N MET A 1 -3.92 7.67 46.23
CA MET A 1 -3.02 8.41 45.36
C MET A 1 -2.29 7.40 44.49
N THR A 2 -2.86 7.09 43.37
CA THR A 2 -2.35 6.11 42.41
C THR A 2 -1.67 6.90 41.29
N THR A 3 -0.35 6.85 41.23
CA THR A 3 0.47 7.50 40.19
C THR A 3 0.28 6.76 38.88
N GLU A 4 -0.43 7.34 37.96
CA GLU A 4 -0.55 6.93 36.57
C GLU A 4 0.83 7.05 35.90
N GLN A 5 1.48 5.94 35.62
CA GLN A 5 2.69 5.90 34.80
C GLN A 5 2.28 6.04 33.33
N THR A 6 2.44 7.24 32.82
CA THR A 6 2.37 7.51 31.37
C THR A 6 3.52 6.79 30.68
N HIS A 7 3.26 5.67 30.05
CA HIS A 7 4.20 5.07 29.12
C HIS A 7 4.31 5.96 27.87
N PRO A 8 5.53 6.35 27.45
CA PRO A 8 5.68 7.10 26.21
C PRO A 8 5.23 6.22 25.04
N ASN A 9 4.37 6.80 24.20
CA ASN A 9 3.84 6.16 23.00
C ASN A 9 5.01 5.82 22.05
N PRO A 10 5.27 4.53 21.71
CA PRO A 10 6.34 4.15 20.79
C PRO A 10 6.12 4.61 19.35
N LEU A 11 5.00 5.27 19.05
CA LEU A 11 4.60 5.77 17.74
C LEU A 11 5.39 7.02 17.27
N LEU A 12 6.24 7.63 18.11
CA LEU A 12 6.91 8.92 17.82
C LEU A 12 8.43 8.88 17.77
N ALA A 13 9.07 7.69 17.80
CA ALA A 13 10.52 7.60 17.64
C ALA A 13 10.89 7.47 16.16
N ALA A 14 11.11 8.60 15.49
CA ALA A 14 11.79 8.63 14.20
C ALA A 14 13.25 8.18 14.36
N PRO A 15 13.80 7.33 13.47
CA PRO A 15 15.24 7.05 13.46
C PRO A 15 16.01 8.32 13.09
N ALA A 16 16.90 8.74 13.96
CA ALA A 16 17.81 9.87 13.73
C ALA A 16 19.02 9.39 12.93
N ASP A 17 18.95 9.42 11.61
CA ASP A 17 20.12 9.50 10.75
C ASP A 17 19.80 10.45 9.58
N THR A 18 20.55 11.55 9.51
CA THR A 18 20.40 12.63 8.54
C THR A 18 21.04 12.31 7.18
N GLU A 19 20.69 11.18 6.59
CA GLU A 19 20.89 10.94 5.16
C GLU A 19 19.72 11.55 4.39
N THR A 20 20.00 12.21 3.27
CA THR A 20 18.95 12.73 2.38
C THR A 20 18.01 11.58 2.02
N PRO A 21 16.68 11.68 2.25
CA PRO A 21 15.76 10.60 2.00
C PRO A 21 15.90 10.08 0.57
N ARG A 22 16.23 8.80 0.41
CA ARG A 22 16.41 8.19 -0.90
C ARG A 22 15.06 7.93 -1.54
N THR A 23 14.85 8.43 -2.76
CA THR A 23 13.67 8.09 -3.56
C THR A 23 13.84 6.68 -4.11
N ARG A 24 12.91 5.78 -3.77
CA ARG A 24 12.92 4.39 -4.21
C ARG A 24 12.16 4.19 -5.51
N LEU A 25 11.02 4.87 -5.65
CA LEU A 25 10.14 4.80 -6.81
C LEU A 25 9.67 6.21 -7.14
N SER A 26 9.73 6.61 -8.39
CA SER A 26 9.29 7.94 -8.83
C SER A 26 8.51 7.89 -10.12
N ALA A 27 7.67 8.89 -10.33
CA ALA A 27 7.02 9.16 -11.60
C ALA A 27 7.36 10.60 -12.03
N ARG A 28 7.60 10.80 -13.34
CA ARG A 28 7.94 12.10 -13.92
C ARG A 28 7.12 12.34 -15.19
N GLY A 29 6.31 13.40 -15.16
CA GLY A 29 5.45 13.79 -16.28
C GLY A 29 4.50 12.68 -16.73
N LEU A 30 4.02 11.85 -15.77
CA LEU A 30 3.32 10.61 -16.05
C LEU A 30 1.92 10.86 -16.60
N THR A 31 1.66 10.44 -17.84
CA THR A 31 0.32 10.47 -18.46
C THR A 31 -0.17 9.05 -18.71
N LEU A 32 -1.32 8.71 -18.16
CA LEU A 32 -1.95 7.40 -18.26
C LEU A 32 -3.32 7.50 -18.90
N ALA A 33 -3.62 6.60 -19.83
CA ALA A 33 -4.89 6.57 -20.55
C ALA A 33 -5.37 5.14 -20.77
N TYR A 34 -6.67 4.95 -20.78
CA TYR A 34 -7.34 3.77 -21.33
C TYR A 34 -7.92 4.20 -22.68
N ASP A 35 -7.45 3.57 -23.73
CA ASP A 35 -7.78 3.96 -25.11
C ASP A 35 -7.55 5.47 -25.34
N GLU A 36 -8.60 6.24 -25.67
CA GLU A 36 -8.51 7.68 -25.89
C GLU A 36 -8.76 8.51 -24.61
N ARG A 37 -9.17 7.88 -23.51
CA ARG A 37 -9.51 8.59 -22.27
C ARG A 37 -8.28 8.71 -21.36
N THR A 38 -7.76 9.92 -21.20
CA THR A 38 -6.72 10.24 -20.22
C THR A 38 -7.32 10.18 -18.79
N ILE A 39 -6.64 9.46 -17.90
CA ILE A 39 -7.01 9.29 -16.50
C ILE A 39 -6.05 10.03 -15.58
N VAL A 40 -4.77 10.03 -15.91
CA VAL A 40 -3.71 10.75 -15.18
C VAL A 40 -2.99 11.62 -16.21
N ASP A 41 -2.72 12.88 -15.87
CA ASP A 41 -2.19 13.87 -16.79
C ASP A 41 -0.99 14.63 -16.17
N GLY A 42 0.21 14.34 -16.65
CA GLY A 42 1.44 15.03 -16.27
C GLY A 42 1.80 14.89 -14.79
N LEU A 43 1.55 13.72 -14.18
CA LEU A 43 1.76 13.50 -12.75
C LEU A 43 3.24 13.31 -12.41
N ASP A 44 3.69 14.04 -11.38
CA ASP A 44 4.98 13.85 -10.72
C ASP A 44 4.77 13.37 -9.29
N THR A 45 5.55 12.38 -8.84
CA THR A 45 5.53 11.91 -7.44
C THR A 45 6.82 11.18 -7.09
N ASP A 46 7.18 11.22 -5.81
CA ASP A 46 8.31 10.50 -5.22
C ASP A 46 7.83 9.63 -4.06
N ILE A 47 8.30 8.39 -4.04
CA ILE A 47 8.12 7.45 -2.94
C ILE A 47 9.46 7.28 -2.23
N VAL A 48 9.49 7.70 -0.99
CA VAL A 48 10.69 7.66 -0.15
C VAL A 48 10.93 6.24 0.38
N GLU A 49 12.18 5.81 0.36
CA GLU A 49 12.61 4.51 0.91
C GLU A 49 12.28 4.40 2.39
N GLY A 50 11.83 3.23 2.83
CA GLY A 50 11.54 2.97 4.24
C GLY A 50 10.38 3.82 4.79
N THR A 51 9.39 4.18 3.98
CA THR A 51 8.19 4.88 4.44
C THR A 51 6.91 4.17 4.01
N VAL A 52 5.83 4.44 4.74
CA VAL A 52 4.47 4.07 4.35
C VAL A 52 3.81 5.29 3.70
N THR A 53 3.55 5.20 2.40
CA THR A 53 2.85 6.24 1.64
C THR A 53 1.42 5.82 1.37
N CYS A 54 0.44 6.62 1.81
CA CYS A 54 -0.97 6.42 1.46
C CYS A 54 -1.40 7.34 0.33
N VAL A 55 -2.03 6.77 -0.69
CA VAL A 55 -2.67 7.52 -1.78
C VAL A 55 -4.16 7.62 -1.50
N ILE A 56 -4.65 8.85 -1.35
CA ILE A 56 -6.07 9.16 -1.10
C ILE A 56 -6.65 10.03 -2.22
N GLY A 57 -7.96 10.14 -2.27
CA GLY A 57 -8.66 10.97 -3.24
C GLY A 57 -10.05 10.42 -3.57
N PRO A 58 -10.92 11.19 -4.26
CA PRO A 58 -12.24 10.74 -4.66
C PRO A 58 -12.22 9.49 -5.54
N ASN A 59 -13.36 8.79 -5.63
CA ASN A 59 -13.49 7.66 -6.53
C ASN A 59 -13.31 8.10 -7.99
N GLY A 60 -12.57 7.28 -8.76
CA GLY A 60 -12.34 7.56 -10.18
C GLY A 60 -11.28 8.64 -10.46
N CYS A 61 -10.60 9.22 -9.45
CA CYS A 61 -9.56 10.24 -9.67
C CYS A 61 -8.22 9.70 -10.20
N GLY A 62 -8.05 8.37 -10.37
CA GLY A 62 -6.85 7.78 -10.98
C GLY A 62 -5.89 7.07 -10.05
N LYS A 63 -6.18 6.89 -8.73
CA LYS A 63 -5.30 6.24 -7.74
C LYS A 63 -4.81 4.86 -8.17
N SER A 64 -5.74 3.94 -8.44
CA SER A 64 -5.40 2.58 -8.87
C SER A 64 -4.69 2.56 -10.23
N THR A 65 -5.02 3.51 -11.12
CA THR A 65 -4.35 3.67 -12.41
C THR A 65 -2.89 4.10 -12.23
N MET A 66 -2.64 5.06 -11.33
CA MET A 66 -1.28 5.45 -10.95
C MET A 66 -0.53 4.27 -10.34
N LEU A 67 -1.13 3.56 -9.37
CA LEU A 67 -0.49 2.42 -8.71
C LEU A 67 -0.15 1.30 -9.71
N ARG A 68 -1.01 1.03 -10.70
CA ARG A 68 -0.74 0.08 -11.79
C ARG A 68 0.46 0.49 -12.64
N ALA A 69 0.60 1.79 -12.92
CA ALA A 69 1.76 2.28 -13.67
C ALA A 69 3.04 2.19 -12.85
N LEU A 70 3.01 2.59 -11.57
CA LEU A 70 4.13 2.43 -10.63
C LEU A 70 4.54 0.96 -10.49
N GLY A 71 3.57 0.03 -10.49
CA GLY A 71 3.80 -1.42 -10.46
C GLY A 71 4.13 -2.05 -11.81
N ARG A 72 4.36 -1.26 -12.87
CA ARG A 72 4.64 -1.76 -14.23
C ARG A 72 3.49 -2.60 -14.85
N LEU A 73 2.30 -2.56 -14.28
CA LEU A 73 1.12 -3.26 -14.81
C LEU A 73 0.41 -2.45 -15.91
N MET A 74 0.76 -1.17 -16.05
CA MET A 74 0.27 -0.29 -17.10
C MET A 74 1.42 0.50 -17.69
N ARG A 75 1.50 0.56 -19.02
CA ARG A 75 2.50 1.36 -19.71
C ARG A 75 2.02 2.81 -19.85
N PRO A 76 2.84 3.82 -19.49
CA PRO A 76 2.46 5.21 -19.67
C PRO A 76 2.38 5.59 -21.18
N ARG A 77 1.47 6.52 -21.48
CA ARG A 77 1.39 7.18 -22.79
C ARG A 77 2.55 8.15 -22.98
N SER A 78 2.91 8.88 -21.93
CA SER A 78 4.10 9.74 -21.83
C SER A 78 4.61 9.79 -20.38
N GLY A 79 5.81 10.31 -20.20
CA GLY A 79 6.50 10.31 -18.92
C GLY A 79 7.21 8.99 -18.62
N VAL A 80 7.76 8.89 -17.43
CA VAL A 80 8.56 7.72 -17.01
C VAL A 80 8.26 7.39 -15.56
N VAL A 81 8.30 6.08 -15.24
CA VAL A 81 8.38 5.56 -13.87
C VAL A 81 9.77 5.01 -13.66
N GLU A 82 10.44 5.46 -12.61
CA GLU A 82 11.79 5.04 -12.27
C GLU A 82 11.79 4.25 -10.96
N LEU A 83 12.40 3.08 -10.98
CA LEU A 83 12.72 2.26 -9.84
C LEU A 83 14.22 2.34 -9.57
N ASP A 84 14.63 2.85 -8.41
CA ASP A 84 16.04 3.09 -8.05
C ASP A 84 16.79 3.90 -9.13
N GLY A 85 16.14 4.94 -9.69
CA GLY A 85 16.70 5.82 -10.73
C GLY A 85 16.78 5.20 -12.13
N ARG A 86 16.18 4.02 -12.35
CA ARG A 86 16.15 3.32 -13.65
C ARG A 86 14.72 3.23 -14.17
N ASP A 87 14.51 3.55 -15.45
CA ASP A 87 13.19 3.35 -16.10
C ASP A 87 12.72 1.90 -15.90
N ILE A 88 11.61 1.74 -15.14
CA ILE A 88 11.09 0.43 -14.75
C ILE A 88 10.74 -0.46 -15.94
N HIS A 89 10.40 0.14 -17.10
CA HIS A 89 10.08 -0.61 -18.31
C HIS A 89 11.32 -1.13 -19.05
N ARG A 90 12.52 -0.60 -18.74
CA ARG A 90 13.80 -1.07 -19.28
C ARG A 90 14.48 -2.10 -18.37
N VAL A 91 14.06 -2.23 -17.14
CA VAL A 91 14.55 -3.26 -16.21
C VAL A 91 13.92 -4.61 -16.58
N PRO A 92 14.66 -5.74 -16.58
CA PRO A 92 14.07 -7.07 -16.78
C PRO A 92 12.91 -7.34 -15.80
N THR A 93 11.82 -7.94 -16.29
CA THR A 93 10.61 -8.18 -15.46
C THR A 93 10.90 -8.94 -14.18
N ARG A 94 11.83 -9.90 -14.25
CA ARG A 94 12.24 -10.69 -13.10
C ARG A 94 12.96 -9.85 -12.04
N GLU A 95 13.85 -8.94 -12.44
CA GLU A 95 14.52 -8.03 -11.50
C GLU A 95 13.52 -7.13 -10.80
N VAL A 96 12.56 -6.55 -11.54
CA VAL A 96 11.47 -5.76 -10.92
C VAL A 96 10.69 -6.60 -9.92
N ALA A 97 10.29 -7.82 -10.29
CA ALA A 97 9.51 -8.70 -9.42
C ALA A 97 10.30 -9.23 -8.19
N GLN A 98 11.63 -9.11 -8.16
CA GLN A 98 12.45 -9.42 -6.99
C GLN A 98 12.54 -8.26 -6.00
N VAL A 99 12.17 -7.05 -6.40
CA VAL A 99 12.24 -5.83 -5.59
C VAL A 99 10.86 -5.31 -5.23
N LEU A 100 9.90 -5.46 -6.12
CA LEU A 100 8.58 -4.84 -6.04
C LEU A 100 7.48 -5.90 -6.07
N GLY A 101 6.67 -5.94 -5.00
CA GLY A 101 5.45 -6.75 -4.89
C GLY A 101 4.21 -5.90 -5.12
N VAL A 102 3.22 -6.44 -5.81
CA VAL A 102 1.96 -5.74 -6.12
C VAL A 102 0.77 -6.58 -5.68
N LEU A 103 -0.11 -5.99 -4.89
CA LEU A 103 -1.45 -6.51 -4.60
C LEU A 103 -2.47 -5.64 -5.36
N PRO A 104 -3.11 -6.15 -6.41
CA PRO A 104 -4.15 -5.42 -7.12
C PRO A 104 -5.45 -5.40 -6.32
N GLN A 105 -6.36 -4.46 -6.63
CA GLN A 105 -7.64 -4.26 -5.96
C GLN A 105 -8.55 -5.50 -5.99
N GLN A 106 -8.58 -6.21 -7.11
CA GLN A 106 -9.38 -7.43 -7.30
C GLN A 106 -8.49 -8.55 -7.85
N PRO A 107 -7.70 -9.20 -6.98
CA PRO A 107 -6.90 -10.31 -7.41
C PRO A 107 -7.79 -11.54 -7.70
N THR A 108 -7.46 -12.26 -8.76
CA THR A 108 -8.17 -13.49 -9.16
C THR A 108 -7.24 -14.70 -9.09
N ALA A 109 -7.77 -15.82 -8.68
CA ALA A 109 -7.08 -17.10 -8.69
C ALA A 109 -7.91 -18.12 -9.47
N PRO A 110 -7.28 -19.13 -10.11
CA PRO A 110 -7.98 -20.29 -10.61
C PRO A 110 -8.69 -21.03 -9.48
N ASP A 111 -9.81 -21.68 -9.81
CA ASP A 111 -10.57 -22.50 -8.86
C ASP A 111 -9.76 -23.72 -8.37
N GLY A 112 -10.07 -24.16 -7.16
CA GLY A 112 -9.46 -25.36 -6.56
C GLY A 112 -8.05 -25.15 -6.01
N LEU A 113 -7.58 -23.91 -5.86
CA LEU A 113 -6.30 -23.65 -5.20
C LEU A 113 -6.47 -23.63 -3.68
N THR A 114 -5.51 -24.25 -2.99
CA THR A 114 -5.36 -24.06 -1.55
C THR A 114 -4.71 -22.71 -1.21
N VAL A 115 -4.79 -22.31 0.05
CA VAL A 115 -4.10 -21.12 0.55
C VAL A 115 -2.59 -21.24 0.34
N ALA A 116 -2.00 -22.41 0.64
CA ALA A 116 -0.58 -22.65 0.42
C ALA A 116 -0.19 -22.57 -1.06
N ASP A 117 -1.02 -23.09 -1.98
CA ASP A 117 -0.78 -23.01 -3.42
C ASP A 117 -0.77 -21.55 -3.90
N LEU A 118 -1.70 -20.74 -3.41
CA LEU A 118 -1.72 -19.31 -3.72
C LEU A 118 -0.44 -18.62 -3.22
N VAL A 119 -0.08 -18.81 -1.95
CA VAL A 119 1.08 -18.15 -1.34
C VAL A 119 2.38 -18.60 -2.01
N ALA A 120 2.47 -19.87 -2.40
CA ALA A 120 3.59 -20.41 -3.15
C ALA A 120 3.85 -19.70 -4.48
N ARG A 121 2.82 -19.15 -5.14
CA ARG A 121 2.98 -18.37 -6.38
C ARG A 121 3.81 -17.11 -6.18
N GLY A 122 3.83 -16.53 -4.97
CA GLY A 122 4.71 -15.42 -4.63
C GLY A 122 6.20 -15.75 -4.83
N ARG A 123 6.59 -17.04 -4.78
CA ARG A 123 7.98 -17.46 -4.95
C ARG A 123 8.45 -17.53 -6.41
N HIS A 124 7.56 -17.47 -7.41
CA HIS A 124 7.91 -17.60 -8.82
C HIS A 124 9.05 -16.67 -9.29
N PRO A 125 9.12 -15.38 -8.90
CA PRO A 125 10.21 -14.50 -9.31
C PRO A 125 11.58 -14.94 -8.79
N SER A 126 11.63 -15.62 -7.65
CA SER A 126 12.87 -16.10 -7.02
C SER A 126 13.32 -17.45 -7.56
N GLN A 127 12.40 -18.26 -8.11
CA GLN A 127 12.70 -19.59 -8.64
C GLN A 127 13.48 -19.53 -9.96
N ARG A 128 14.43 -20.45 -10.12
CA ARG A 128 15.13 -20.67 -11.40
C ARG A 128 14.42 -21.77 -12.16
N TRP A 129 14.30 -21.66 -13.50
CA TRP A 129 13.58 -22.59 -14.36
C TRP A 129 14.01 -24.07 -14.22
N TYR A 130 15.23 -24.32 -13.73
CA TYR A 130 15.80 -25.66 -13.55
C TYR A 130 15.90 -26.10 -12.08
N ARG A 131 15.46 -25.26 -11.12
CA ARG A 131 15.56 -25.57 -9.70
C ARG A 131 14.17 -25.90 -9.19
N GLN A 132 14.02 -27.14 -8.73
CA GLN A 132 12.82 -27.56 -8.02
C GLN A 132 12.64 -26.71 -6.74
N TRP A 133 11.45 -26.72 -6.22
CA TRP A 133 11.05 -26.09 -4.96
C TRP A 133 12.10 -26.32 -3.87
N SER A 134 12.60 -25.25 -3.26
CA SER A 134 13.70 -25.29 -2.28
C SER A 134 13.16 -25.23 -0.84
N GLY A 135 14.03 -25.61 0.13
CA GLY A 135 13.73 -25.40 1.55
C GLY A 135 13.45 -23.95 1.90
N ASP A 136 14.16 -23.00 1.26
CA ASP A 136 13.95 -21.55 1.43
C ASP A 136 12.56 -21.12 0.96
N ASP A 137 12.02 -21.75 -0.11
CA ASP A 137 10.67 -21.44 -0.60
C ASP A 137 9.61 -21.93 0.39
N HIS A 138 9.79 -23.14 0.95
CA HIS A 138 8.91 -23.62 2.02
C HIS A 138 8.93 -22.74 3.24
N GLN A 139 10.12 -22.31 3.68
CA GLN A 139 10.26 -21.42 4.83
C GLN A 139 9.61 -20.06 4.58
N ALA A 140 9.79 -19.49 3.38
CA ALA A 140 9.19 -18.20 3.03
C ALA A 140 7.65 -18.27 3.00
N VAL A 141 7.07 -19.35 2.47
CA VAL A 141 5.62 -19.59 2.46
C VAL A 141 5.09 -19.77 3.89
N SER A 142 5.74 -20.62 4.69
CA SER A 142 5.33 -20.86 6.08
C SER A 142 5.39 -19.57 6.91
N ALA A 143 6.48 -18.80 6.80
CA ALA A 143 6.63 -17.53 7.50
C ALA A 143 5.59 -16.48 7.06
N ALA A 144 5.21 -16.45 5.78
CA ALA A 144 4.17 -15.57 5.28
C ALA A 144 2.79 -15.95 5.85
N LEU A 145 2.47 -17.24 5.88
CA LEU A 145 1.22 -17.77 6.45
C LEU A 145 1.14 -17.54 7.96
N GLU A 146 2.23 -17.72 8.68
CA GLU A 146 2.31 -17.47 10.12
C GLU A 146 2.04 -15.99 10.43
N ARG A 147 2.71 -15.08 9.72
CA ARG A 147 2.54 -13.61 9.90
C ARG A 147 1.12 -13.13 9.63
N THR A 148 0.37 -13.81 8.77
CA THR A 148 -1.00 -13.45 8.42
C THR A 148 -2.05 -14.25 9.20
N GLY A 149 -1.62 -15.15 10.11
CA GLY A 149 -2.52 -16.00 10.91
C GLY A 149 -3.28 -17.01 10.07
N LEU A 150 -2.69 -17.52 8.98
CA LEU A 150 -3.33 -18.47 8.06
C LEU A 150 -2.66 -19.84 8.02
N LEU A 151 -1.70 -20.11 8.91
CA LEU A 151 -0.95 -21.37 8.89
C LEU A 151 -1.86 -22.60 9.03
N GLU A 152 -2.86 -22.55 9.91
CA GLU A 152 -3.83 -23.63 10.11
C GLU A 152 -4.80 -23.82 8.93
N LEU A 153 -4.91 -22.81 8.07
CA LEU A 153 -5.76 -22.82 6.86
C LEU A 153 -4.96 -23.08 5.58
N ALA A 154 -3.68 -23.48 5.71
CA ALA A 154 -2.79 -23.65 4.55
C ALA A 154 -3.36 -24.59 3.48
N ASP A 155 -3.99 -25.70 3.89
CA ASP A 155 -4.57 -26.71 3.00
C ASP A 155 -6.05 -26.44 2.64
N SER A 156 -6.65 -25.36 3.17
CA SER A 156 -8.04 -25.01 2.89
C SER A 156 -8.19 -24.43 1.48
N PRO A 157 -9.25 -24.79 0.73
CA PRO A 157 -9.58 -24.15 -0.54
C PRO A 157 -9.84 -22.65 -0.37
N LEU A 158 -9.38 -21.83 -1.31
CA LEU A 158 -9.57 -20.38 -1.27
C LEU A 158 -11.05 -19.95 -1.27
N GLU A 159 -11.91 -20.76 -1.89
CA GLU A 159 -13.33 -20.51 -1.98
C GLU A 159 -14.05 -20.62 -0.63
N GLU A 160 -13.51 -21.41 0.30
CA GLU A 160 -14.08 -21.62 1.64
C GLU A 160 -13.70 -20.52 2.64
N LEU A 161 -12.76 -19.64 2.26
CA LEU A 161 -12.31 -18.56 3.13
C LEU A 161 -13.33 -17.41 3.22
N SER A 162 -13.44 -16.82 4.42
CA SER A 162 -14.10 -15.52 4.58
C SER A 162 -13.40 -14.43 3.75
N GLY A 163 -14.07 -13.31 3.49
CA GLY A 163 -13.48 -12.19 2.76
C GLY A 163 -12.16 -11.70 3.38
N GLY A 164 -12.13 -11.57 4.70
CA GLY A 164 -10.92 -11.16 5.43
C GLY A 164 -9.78 -12.19 5.37
N GLN A 165 -10.11 -13.48 5.50
CA GLN A 165 -9.12 -14.55 5.35
C GLN A 165 -8.57 -14.60 3.93
N ARG A 166 -9.42 -14.45 2.91
CA ARG A 166 -9.01 -14.40 1.51
C ARG A 166 -8.10 -13.21 1.24
N GLN A 167 -8.40 -12.03 1.78
CA GLN A 167 -7.54 -10.86 1.64
C GLN A 167 -6.17 -11.10 2.29
N ARG A 168 -6.12 -11.67 3.50
CA ARG A 168 -4.86 -12.04 4.15
C ARG A 168 -4.07 -13.08 3.35
N ALA A 169 -4.73 -14.04 2.67
CA ALA A 169 -4.06 -15.00 1.81
C ALA A 169 -3.35 -14.33 0.61
N TRP A 170 -3.98 -13.33 0.00
CA TRP A 170 -3.35 -12.54 -1.05
C TRP A 170 -2.17 -11.71 -0.54
N ILE A 171 -2.30 -11.12 0.65
CA ILE A 171 -1.18 -10.42 1.30
C ILE A 171 -0.05 -11.41 1.59
N SER A 172 -0.35 -12.63 2.07
CA SER A 172 0.66 -13.68 2.29
C SER A 172 1.43 -14.01 1.02
N MET A 173 0.75 -14.08 -0.13
CA MET A 173 1.40 -14.31 -1.43
C MET A 173 2.42 -13.19 -1.73
N VAL A 174 2.03 -11.93 -1.53
CA VAL A 174 2.94 -10.78 -1.74
C VAL A 174 4.09 -10.82 -0.74
N LEU A 175 3.85 -11.23 0.51
CA LEU A 175 4.89 -11.37 1.53
C LEU A 175 5.88 -12.48 1.22
N ALA A 176 5.39 -13.64 0.73
CA ALA A 176 6.21 -14.76 0.33
C ALA A 176 7.15 -14.41 -0.84
N GLN A 177 6.82 -13.41 -1.65
CA GLN A 177 7.70 -12.88 -2.70
C GLN A 177 9.01 -12.33 -2.11
N GLY A 178 8.97 -11.77 -0.87
CA GLY A 178 10.17 -11.31 -0.15
C GLY A 178 10.73 -9.99 -0.66
N THR A 179 9.88 -9.11 -1.18
CA THR A 179 10.28 -7.81 -1.75
C THR A 179 10.35 -6.71 -0.70
N ASP A 180 11.20 -5.70 -0.94
CA ASP A 180 11.39 -4.55 -0.06
C ASP A 180 10.42 -3.40 -0.35
N LEU A 181 9.81 -3.40 -1.54
CA LEU A 181 8.82 -2.41 -1.97
C LEU A 181 7.48 -3.10 -2.24
N LEU A 182 6.41 -2.61 -1.62
CA LEU A 182 5.05 -3.14 -1.75
C LEU A 182 4.09 -2.08 -2.27
N LEU A 183 3.30 -2.42 -3.27
CA LEU A 183 2.20 -1.61 -3.78
C LEU A 183 0.88 -2.33 -3.50
N LEU A 184 0.02 -1.75 -2.68
CA LEU A 184 -1.23 -2.35 -2.22
C LEU A 184 -2.42 -1.50 -2.70
N ASP A 185 -3.19 -2.03 -3.65
CA ASP A 185 -4.37 -1.32 -4.19
C ASP A 185 -5.61 -1.69 -3.38
N GLU A 186 -6.03 -0.79 -2.48
CA GLU A 186 -7.20 -0.93 -1.61
C GLU A 186 -7.20 -2.24 -0.78
N PRO A 187 -6.16 -2.49 0.04
CA PRO A 187 -6.00 -3.78 0.72
C PRO A 187 -7.08 -4.04 1.79
N THR A 188 -7.89 -3.04 2.14
CA THR A 188 -8.93 -3.11 3.18
C THR A 188 -10.36 -3.11 2.62
N THR A 189 -10.53 -3.07 1.30
CA THR A 189 -11.86 -3.03 0.67
C THR A 189 -12.64 -4.32 0.93
N PHE A 190 -13.94 -4.20 1.20
CA PHE A 190 -14.88 -5.28 1.59
C PHE A 190 -14.62 -5.94 2.94
N LEU A 191 -13.74 -5.37 3.78
CA LEU A 191 -13.49 -5.85 5.13
C LEU A 191 -14.31 -5.03 6.14
N ASP A 192 -14.75 -5.68 7.21
CA ASP A 192 -15.25 -4.97 8.39
C ASP A 192 -14.10 -4.26 9.13
N LEU A 193 -14.45 -3.38 10.05
CA LEU A 193 -13.48 -2.51 10.74
C LEU A 193 -12.37 -3.30 11.46
N VAL A 194 -12.71 -4.43 12.08
CA VAL A 194 -11.70 -5.25 12.81
C VAL A 194 -10.69 -5.81 11.84
N HIS A 195 -11.14 -6.40 10.74
CA HIS A 195 -10.25 -6.95 9.72
C HIS A 195 -9.46 -5.89 8.95
N GLN A 196 -10.01 -4.66 8.79
CA GLN A 196 -9.25 -3.53 8.24
C GLN A 196 -8.05 -3.18 9.14
N VAL A 197 -8.30 -3.10 10.45
CA VAL A 197 -7.24 -2.81 11.44
C VAL A 197 -6.21 -3.93 11.43
N ASP A 198 -6.61 -5.22 11.44
CA ASP A 198 -5.70 -6.36 11.38
C ASP A 198 -4.75 -6.29 10.17
N VAL A 199 -5.29 -5.95 8.99
CA VAL A 199 -4.50 -5.80 7.75
C VAL A 199 -3.54 -4.62 7.83
N LEU A 200 -3.98 -3.47 8.36
CA LEU A 200 -3.15 -2.28 8.46
C LEU A 200 -2.08 -2.42 9.56
N ASP A 201 -2.38 -3.10 10.66
CA ASP A 201 -1.39 -3.44 11.68
C ASP A 201 -0.32 -4.38 11.10
N LEU A 202 -0.71 -5.38 10.30
CA LEU A 202 0.24 -6.22 9.58
C LEU A 202 1.14 -5.39 8.64
N VAL A 203 0.57 -4.45 7.89
CA VAL A 203 1.34 -3.54 6.99
C VAL A 203 2.32 -2.70 7.81
N ARG A 204 1.90 -2.15 8.94
CA ARG A 204 2.76 -1.39 9.86
C ARG A 204 3.90 -2.24 10.40
N ASP A 205 3.63 -3.47 10.81
CA ASP A 205 4.64 -4.39 11.33
C ASP A 205 5.69 -4.75 10.26
N LEU A 206 5.27 -4.90 9.01
CA LEU A 206 6.16 -5.12 7.88
C LEU A 206 7.12 -3.95 7.62
N HIS A 207 6.62 -2.73 7.79
CA HIS A 207 7.42 -1.52 7.72
C HIS A 207 8.41 -1.46 8.89
N TRP A 208 7.95 -1.54 10.13
CA TRP A 208 8.80 -1.36 11.32
C TRP A 208 9.84 -2.45 11.53
N GLN A 209 9.46 -3.73 11.33
CA GLN A 209 10.38 -4.86 11.54
C GLN A 209 11.30 -5.11 10.35
N GLY A 210 10.92 -4.69 9.15
CA GLY A 210 11.62 -4.99 7.91
C GLY A 210 12.13 -3.79 7.13
N GLY A 211 11.87 -2.55 7.59
CA GLY A 211 12.26 -1.34 6.85
C GLY A 211 11.66 -1.22 5.46
N ARG A 212 10.53 -1.91 5.20
CA ARG A 212 9.95 -1.97 3.87
C ARG A 212 9.33 -0.64 3.46
N THR A 213 9.48 -0.32 2.20
CA THR A 213 8.77 0.80 1.57
C THR A 213 7.39 0.31 1.12
N ILE A 214 6.34 1.01 1.52
CA ILE A 214 4.97 0.59 1.23
C ILE A 214 4.19 1.75 0.63
N VAL A 215 3.52 1.50 -0.49
CA VAL A 215 2.54 2.43 -1.07
C VAL A 215 1.19 1.74 -1.06
N MET A 216 0.19 2.37 -0.47
CA MET A 216 -1.16 1.80 -0.45
C MET A 216 -2.22 2.84 -0.80
N VAL A 217 -3.26 2.39 -1.48
CA VAL A 217 -4.47 3.19 -1.72
C VAL A 217 -5.45 2.91 -0.59
N LEU A 218 -5.93 3.95 0.07
CA LEU A 218 -6.98 3.85 1.09
C LEU A 218 -8.12 4.81 0.80
N HIS A 219 -9.34 4.42 1.20
CA HIS A 219 -10.53 5.27 1.12
C HIS A 219 -10.82 6.00 2.44
N ASP A 220 -10.48 5.40 3.56
CA ASP A 220 -10.68 5.97 4.89
C ASP A 220 -9.55 6.95 5.23
N LEU A 221 -9.91 8.23 5.42
CA LEU A 221 -8.95 9.30 5.70
C LEU A 221 -8.31 9.16 7.08
N ASN A 222 -9.06 8.63 8.06
CA ASN A 222 -8.56 8.47 9.43
C ASN A 222 -7.60 7.27 9.52
N LEU A 223 -7.90 6.19 8.80
CA LEU A 223 -6.96 5.08 8.68
C LEU A 223 -5.71 5.50 7.91
N ALA A 224 -5.84 6.28 6.82
CA ALA A 224 -4.69 6.84 6.13
C ALA A 224 -3.83 7.73 7.05
N ALA A 225 -4.47 8.60 7.85
CA ALA A 225 -3.78 9.45 8.82
C ALA A 225 -3.00 8.66 9.89
N ARG A 226 -3.55 7.54 10.33
CA ARG A 226 -2.98 6.72 11.42
C ARG A 226 -1.80 5.85 10.98
N TYR A 227 -1.83 5.38 9.73
CA TYR A 227 -0.90 4.35 9.24
C TYR A 227 0.14 4.87 8.25
N ALA A 228 0.00 6.10 7.73
CA ALA A 228 0.93 6.66 6.76
C ALA A 228 1.95 7.61 7.38
N ASP A 229 3.19 7.54 6.89
CA ASP A 229 4.21 8.59 7.10
C ASP A 229 3.98 9.73 6.12
N THR A 230 3.53 9.42 4.90
CA THR A 230 3.27 10.38 3.84
C THR A 230 1.90 10.11 3.21
N ILE A 231 1.16 11.16 2.95
CA ILE A 231 -0.10 11.10 2.20
C ILE A 231 0.07 11.81 0.86
N ILE A 232 -0.34 11.16 -0.22
CA ILE A 232 -0.48 11.75 -1.55
C ILE A 232 -1.97 11.88 -1.84
N THR A 233 -2.46 13.10 -2.03
CA THR A 233 -3.85 13.37 -2.39
C THR A 233 -3.98 13.56 -3.88
N MET A 234 -4.88 12.80 -4.51
CA MET A 234 -5.19 12.91 -5.94
C MET A 234 -6.59 13.47 -6.18
N ARG A 235 -6.71 14.35 -7.17
CA ARG A 235 -7.99 14.81 -7.73
C ARG A 235 -7.86 14.94 -9.25
N GLU A 236 -8.83 14.42 -9.99
CA GLU A 236 -8.92 14.56 -11.46
C GLU A 236 -7.62 14.20 -12.21
N GLY A 237 -6.99 13.10 -11.82
CA GLY A 237 -5.78 12.59 -12.46
C GLY A 237 -4.49 13.30 -12.10
N ARG A 238 -4.50 14.19 -11.10
CA ARG A 238 -3.33 14.96 -10.68
C ARG A 238 -3.08 14.81 -9.18
N VAL A 239 -1.83 14.97 -8.76
CA VAL A 239 -1.49 15.15 -7.34
C VAL A 239 -1.80 16.59 -6.96
N VAL A 240 -2.63 16.78 -5.94
CA VAL A 240 -3.02 18.11 -5.43
C VAL A 240 -2.32 18.45 -4.13
N ALA A 241 -1.89 17.46 -3.37
CA ALA A 241 -1.06 17.65 -2.18
C ALA A 241 -0.23 16.39 -1.89
N SER A 242 0.95 16.56 -1.30
CA SER A 242 1.80 15.50 -0.78
C SER A 242 2.54 16.00 0.45
N GLY A 243 2.58 15.20 1.53
CA GLY A 243 3.24 15.57 2.79
C GLY A 243 2.83 14.64 3.91
N THR A 244 3.18 14.99 5.14
CA THR A 244 2.74 14.29 6.34
C THR A 244 1.21 14.35 6.50
N PRO A 245 0.59 13.42 7.23
CA PRO A 245 -0.85 13.47 7.48
C PRO A 245 -1.33 14.83 8.02
N ALA A 246 -0.58 15.45 8.92
CA ALA A 246 -0.93 16.75 9.50
C ALA A 246 -0.86 17.94 8.50
N GLU A 247 0.08 17.88 7.56
CA GLU A 247 0.21 18.89 6.50
C GLU A 247 -0.89 18.75 5.44
N VAL A 248 -1.30 17.53 5.15
CA VAL A 248 -2.23 17.22 4.06
C VAL A 248 -3.69 17.28 4.51
N LEU A 249 -4.04 16.67 5.65
CA LEU A 249 -5.43 16.58 6.09
C LEU A 249 -5.87 17.87 6.80
N THR A 250 -6.06 18.93 6.02
CA THR A 250 -6.56 20.22 6.49
C THR A 250 -8.01 20.45 6.03
N PRO A 251 -8.83 21.23 6.77
CA PRO A 251 -10.19 21.55 6.35
C PRO A 251 -10.27 22.15 4.94
N GLN A 252 -9.25 22.95 4.56
CA GLN A 252 -9.18 23.53 3.22
C GLN A 252 -8.98 22.45 2.15
N LEU A 253 -7.98 21.56 2.32
CA LEU A 253 -7.73 20.50 1.35
C LEU A 253 -8.92 19.51 1.25
N LEU A 254 -9.55 19.18 2.38
CA LEU A 254 -10.72 18.31 2.41
C LEU A 254 -11.88 18.91 1.59
N ARG A 255 -12.09 20.24 1.68
CA ARG A 255 -13.07 20.93 0.85
C ARG A 255 -12.67 20.92 -0.64
N GLU A 256 -11.41 21.23 -0.94
CA GLU A 256 -10.92 21.33 -2.32
C GLU A 256 -10.82 19.96 -3.01
N ALA A 257 -10.30 18.94 -2.32
CA ALA A 257 -10.03 17.65 -2.92
C ALA A 257 -11.21 16.67 -2.87
N PHE A 258 -12.05 16.76 -1.82
CA PHE A 258 -13.11 15.78 -1.55
C PHE A 258 -14.52 16.37 -1.57
N ASP A 259 -14.69 17.68 -1.80
CA ASP A 259 -15.93 18.39 -1.65
C ASP A 259 -16.58 18.17 -0.25
N LEU A 260 -15.72 18.09 0.79
CA LEU A 260 -16.09 17.72 2.15
C LEU A 260 -15.86 18.88 3.12
N GLU A 261 -16.92 19.32 3.81
CA GLU A 261 -16.78 20.15 5.01
C GLU A 261 -16.48 19.23 6.19
N ALA A 262 -15.36 19.49 6.86
CA ALA A 262 -14.90 18.69 7.99
C ALA A 262 -14.21 19.55 9.04
N VAL A 263 -14.27 19.10 10.29
CA VAL A 263 -13.40 19.54 11.37
C VAL A 263 -12.24 18.57 11.45
N VAL A 264 -11.03 19.08 11.58
CA VAL A 264 -9.85 18.26 11.87
C VAL A 264 -9.47 18.47 13.32
N ALA A 265 -9.55 17.40 14.09
CA ALA A 265 -9.21 17.33 15.50
C ALA A 265 -7.96 16.48 15.71
N GLU A 266 -7.43 16.42 16.91
CA GLU A 266 -6.38 15.49 17.28
C GLU A 266 -6.97 14.11 17.58
N ASP A 267 -6.42 13.05 16.98
CA ASP A 267 -6.78 11.66 17.29
C ASP A 267 -6.24 11.31 18.69
N PRO A 268 -7.09 10.98 19.67
CA PRO A 268 -6.66 10.71 21.04
C PRO A 268 -5.80 9.44 21.18
N VAL A 269 -5.69 8.61 20.13
CA VAL A 269 -4.91 7.37 20.13
C VAL A 269 -3.55 7.57 19.46
N SER A 270 -3.52 8.21 18.28
CA SER A 270 -2.29 8.39 17.50
C SER A 270 -1.64 9.77 17.68
N GLY A 271 -2.38 10.76 18.19
CA GLY A 271 -1.93 12.16 18.22
C GLY A 271 -1.91 12.84 16.86
N GLY A 272 -2.26 12.12 15.80
CA GLY A 272 -2.35 12.63 14.44
C GLY A 272 -3.69 13.33 14.14
N PRO A 273 -3.92 13.75 12.87
CA PRO A 273 -5.18 14.38 12.49
C PRO A 273 -6.34 13.36 12.45
N LEU A 274 -7.47 13.73 13.04
CA LEU A 274 -8.75 13.03 12.98
C LEU A 274 -9.75 13.87 12.17
N VAL A 275 -10.17 13.37 11.04
CA VAL A 275 -11.16 14.01 10.18
C VAL A 275 -12.57 13.67 10.66
N VAL A 276 -13.32 14.68 11.08
CA VAL A 276 -14.73 14.57 11.49
C VAL A 276 -15.60 15.22 10.42
N PRO A 277 -16.31 14.46 9.59
CA PRO A 277 -17.18 15.00 8.54
C PRO A 277 -18.32 15.83 9.14
N VAL A 278 -18.58 17.00 8.57
CA VAL A 278 -19.71 17.89 8.92
C VAL A 278 -20.81 17.81 7.85
N GLY A 279 -20.39 17.83 6.57
CA GLY A 279 -21.32 17.80 5.45
C GLY A 279 -20.60 17.91 4.11
N ARG A 280 -21.37 18.07 3.06
CA ARG A 280 -20.82 18.34 1.73
C ARG A 280 -20.48 19.81 1.58
N ALA A 281 -19.32 20.14 1.00
CA ALA A 281 -18.95 21.52 0.72
C ALA A 281 -19.91 22.16 -0.30
N GLY A 282 -20.35 23.39 -0.01
CA GLY A 282 -21.20 24.16 -0.92
C GLY A 282 -22.72 23.94 -0.76
N HIS A 283 -23.16 23.32 0.36
CA HIS A 283 -24.58 23.27 0.76
C HIS A 283 -24.81 24.05 2.04
#